data_a6b72193f33343dd4c3b04ff435192c1
#
_entry.id   a6b72193f33343dd4c3b04ff435192c1
#
_cell.length_a   1.000
_cell.length_b   1.000
_cell.length_c   1.000
_cell.angle_alpha   90.00
_cell.angle_beta   90.00
_cell.angle_gamma   90.00
#
_symmetry.space_group_name_H-M   'P 1'
#
loop_
_entity.id
_entity.type
_entity.pdbx_description
1 polymer ?
#
loop_
_entity_poly.entity_id
_entity_poly.type
_entity_poly.pdbx_seq_one_letter_code
_entity_poly.pdbx_strand_id
1 'polypeptide(L)'
;SNDGFRACDRAARQLLGKRSSSVFPVPPRLALAPLTYEEINLASKAQCGKGVSKQAFYLLPKIRETEALLRSSYSDDLDWLETHPELCFSSFNGAMPMEDNKKTDAGFRERKTVLARHIPARTIERLLRDLMASVPRAQCARDDMVDALVCGVVARLDAAGRDCLPPGGQEFDEVGLPMRICYPIPTGSQ
;
A
#
# COMPACT_ATOMS: atom_id res chain seq x y z
N SER A 1 -4.64 18.44 -9.57
CA SER A 1 -4.72 19.22 -8.31
C SER A 1 -3.33 19.31 -7.70
N ASN A 2 -2.95 20.51 -7.21
CA ASN A 2 -1.59 20.79 -6.65
C ASN A 2 -1.40 20.26 -5.21
N ASP A 3 -2.08 19.20 -4.80
CA ASP A 3 -2.01 18.69 -3.43
C ASP A 3 -1.05 17.49 -3.25
N GLY A 4 -0.41 17.06 -4.34
CA GLY A 4 0.56 15.96 -4.36
C GLY A 4 -0.07 14.57 -4.25
N PHE A 5 -1.41 14.44 -4.29
CA PHE A 5 -2.10 13.15 -4.31
C PHE A 5 -2.53 12.76 -5.73
N ARG A 6 -2.34 11.49 -6.09
CA ARG A 6 -2.94 10.87 -7.27
C ARG A 6 -4.47 10.72 -7.07
N ALA A 7 -5.23 10.55 -8.12
CA ALA A 7 -6.69 10.33 -8.01
C ALA A 7 -7.02 9.09 -7.17
N CYS A 8 -6.27 8.00 -7.35
CA CYS A 8 -6.41 6.78 -6.54
C CYS A 8 -6.12 7.01 -5.05
N ASP A 9 -5.12 7.83 -4.69
CA ASP A 9 -4.81 8.18 -3.30
C ASP A 9 -5.95 8.97 -2.65
N ARG A 10 -6.54 9.94 -3.37
CA ARG A 10 -7.69 10.71 -2.88
C ARG A 10 -8.90 9.81 -2.64
N ALA A 11 -9.19 8.92 -3.59
CA ALA A 11 -10.29 7.97 -3.45
C ALA A 11 -10.06 7.00 -2.27
N ALA A 12 -8.84 6.48 -2.11
CA ALA A 12 -8.48 5.63 -0.97
C ALA A 12 -8.64 6.36 0.38
N ARG A 13 -8.24 7.64 0.45
CA ARG A 13 -8.43 8.48 1.65
C ARG A 13 -9.91 8.68 2.00
N GLN A 14 -10.77 8.85 1.00
CA GLN A 14 -12.22 8.97 1.21
C GLN A 14 -12.80 7.69 1.81
N LEU A 15 -12.43 6.51 1.26
CA LEU A 15 -12.87 5.21 1.77
C LEU A 15 -12.37 4.94 3.19
N LEU A 16 -11.13 5.34 3.49
CA LEU A 16 -10.52 5.11 4.80
C LEU A 16 -11.00 6.06 5.90
N GLY A 17 -11.63 7.18 5.58
CA GLY A 17 -12.21 8.11 6.55
C GLY A 17 -11.25 8.47 7.68
N LYS A 18 -11.50 7.99 8.89
CA LYS A 18 -10.66 8.24 10.08
C LYS A 18 -9.21 7.75 9.93
N ARG A 19 -8.96 6.77 9.05
CA ARG A 19 -7.62 6.22 8.75
C ARG A 19 -6.99 6.85 7.49
N SER A 20 -7.57 7.90 6.95
CA SER A 20 -7.07 8.58 5.73
C SER A 20 -5.61 9.01 5.82
N SER A 21 -5.10 9.31 7.02
CA SER A 21 -3.70 9.67 7.25
C SER A 21 -2.70 8.54 6.94
N SER A 22 -3.16 7.29 6.80
CA SER A 22 -2.30 6.18 6.36
C SER A 22 -1.89 6.28 4.89
N VAL A 23 -2.68 6.98 4.07
CA VAL A 23 -2.34 7.29 2.68
C VAL A 23 -1.70 8.69 2.64
N PHE A 24 -0.43 8.72 2.33
CA PHE A 24 0.35 9.97 2.22
C PHE A 24 0.66 10.30 0.75
N PRO A 25 0.96 11.58 0.43
CA PRO A 25 1.28 11.98 -0.94
C PRO A 25 2.47 11.21 -1.48
N VAL A 26 2.34 10.72 -2.70
CA VAL A 26 3.46 10.11 -3.42
C VAL A 26 4.44 11.21 -3.82
N PRO A 27 5.76 11.04 -3.60
CA PRO A 27 6.75 11.98 -4.06
C PRO A 27 6.64 12.20 -5.58
N PRO A 28 6.85 13.42 -6.07
CA PRO A 28 6.87 13.67 -7.51
C PRO A 28 8.00 12.87 -8.16
N ARG A 29 7.85 12.50 -9.43
CA ARG A 29 8.80 11.65 -10.15
C ARG A 29 10.24 12.16 -10.13
N LEU A 30 10.43 13.48 -10.12
CA LEU A 30 11.77 14.07 -9.95
C LEU A 30 12.51 13.59 -8.69
N ALA A 31 11.79 13.17 -7.65
CA ALA A 31 12.37 12.62 -6.43
C ALA A 31 13.02 11.23 -6.65
N LEU A 32 12.78 10.58 -7.78
CA LEU A 32 13.46 9.34 -8.15
C LEU A 32 14.89 9.59 -8.67
N ALA A 33 15.28 10.84 -8.95
CA ALA A 33 16.67 11.17 -9.18
C ALA A 33 17.54 10.94 -7.93
N PRO A 34 18.84 10.68 -8.07
CA PRO A 34 19.76 10.48 -6.92
C PRO A 34 20.11 11.82 -6.26
N LEU A 35 19.10 12.42 -5.62
CA LEU A 35 19.19 13.73 -4.94
C LEU A 35 19.16 13.55 -3.42
N THR A 36 19.69 14.53 -2.71
CA THR A 36 19.59 14.64 -1.25
C THR A 36 18.15 14.95 -0.82
N TYR A 37 17.86 14.75 0.46
CA TYR A 37 16.56 15.08 1.03
C TYR A 37 16.21 16.57 0.84
N GLU A 38 17.19 17.45 1.04
CA GLU A 38 17.05 18.90 0.89
C GLU A 38 16.73 19.30 -0.56
N GLU A 39 17.46 18.76 -1.52
CA GLU A 39 17.23 19.01 -2.96
C GLU A 39 15.85 18.53 -3.40
N ILE A 40 15.46 17.32 -2.98
CA ILE A 40 14.12 16.78 -3.27
C ILE A 40 13.02 17.66 -2.67
N ASN A 41 13.20 18.13 -1.42
CA ASN A 41 12.22 19.00 -0.79
C ASN A 41 12.09 20.35 -1.49
N LEU A 42 13.21 20.94 -1.89
CA LEU A 42 13.21 22.21 -2.62
C LEU A 42 12.47 22.05 -3.96
N ALA A 43 12.83 21.03 -4.73
CA ALA A 43 12.23 20.76 -6.03
C ALA A 43 10.74 20.41 -5.93
N SER A 44 10.36 19.58 -4.94
CA SER A 44 8.96 19.21 -4.69
C SER A 44 8.11 20.42 -4.29
N LYS A 45 8.63 21.30 -3.43
CA LYS A 45 7.95 22.54 -3.06
C LYS A 45 7.75 23.47 -4.26
N ALA A 46 8.73 23.56 -5.14
CA ALA A 46 8.64 24.37 -6.36
C ALA A 46 7.58 23.81 -7.34
N GLN A 47 7.47 22.47 -7.46
CA GLN A 47 6.57 21.82 -8.41
C GLN A 47 5.13 21.69 -7.90
N CYS A 48 4.94 21.29 -6.65
CA CYS A 48 3.61 20.99 -6.10
C CYS A 48 3.29 21.69 -4.77
N GLY A 49 4.05 22.70 -4.39
CA GLY A 49 3.79 23.51 -3.20
C GLY A 49 4.05 22.79 -1.86
N LYS A 50 4.43 21.52 -1.87
CA LYS A 50 4.66 20.70 -0.67
C LYS A 50 5.98 19.96 -0.73
N GLY A 51 6.63 19.84 0.43
CA GLY A 51 7.82 19.00 0.57
C GLY A 51 7.49 17.51 0.70
N VAL A 52 8.51 16.70 0.55
CA VAL A 52 8.45 15.25 0.76
C VAL A 52 8.69 14.94 2.23
N SER A 53 7.86 14.09 2.84
CA SER A 53 8.09 13.65 4.21
C SER A 53 9.35 12.77 4.30
N LYS A 54 10.01 12.73 5.47
CA LYS A 54 11.15 11.82 5.68
C LYS A 54 10.77 10.37 5.43
N GLN A 55 9.56 9.96 5.82
CA GLN A 55 9.06 8.61 5.58
C GLN A 55 9.00 8.31 4.07
N ALA A 56 8.43 9.20 3.27
CA ALA A 56 8.37 9.04 1.82
C ALA A 56 9.77 9.05 1.18
N PHE A 57 10.69 9.89 1.68
CA PHE A 57 12.07 9.91 1.23
C PHE A 57 12.77 8.55 1.43
N TYR A 58 12.61 7.93 2.60
CA TYR A 58 13.21 6.61 2.86
C TYR A 58 12.58 5.46 2.04
N LEU A 59 11.42 5.66 1.44
CA LEU A 59 10.82 4.71 0.50
C LEU A 59 11.33 4.84 -0.94
N LEU A 60 11.98 5.96 -1.30
CA LEU A 60 12.44 6.19 -2.67
C LEU A 60 13.35 5.09 -3.24
N PRO A 61 14.30 4.51 -2.48
CA PRO A 61 15.07 3.37 -2.99
C PRO A 61 14.20 2.20 -3.40
N LYS A 62 13.20 1.85 -2.60
CA LYS A 62 12.25 0.77 -2.90
C LYS A 62 11.36 1.08 -4.11
N ILE A 63 10.94 2.33 -4.24
CA ILE A 63 10.16 2.78 -5.40
C ILE A 63 10.99 2.65 -6.67
N ARG A 64 12.29 3.04 -6.65
CA ARG A 64 13.20 2.86 -7.79
C ARG A 64 13.40 1.40 -8.17
N GLU A 65 13.63 0.53 -7.18
CA GLU A 65 13.78 -0.92 -7.38
C GLU A 65 12.51 -1.51 -8.03
N THR A 66 11.34 -1.15 -7.51
CA THR A 66 10.04 -1.60 -8.03
C THR A 66 9.80 -1.09 -9.45
N GLU A 67 10.09 0.18 -9.73
CA GLU A 67 9.96 0.74 -11.07
C GLU A 67 10.89 0.02 -12.07
N ALA A 68 12.15 -0.21 -11.69
CA ALA A 68 13.09 -0.93 -12.54
C ALA A 68 12.58 -2.35 -12.87
N LEU A 69 12.00 -3.04 -11.87
CA LEU A 69 11.40 -4.35 -12.06
C LEU A 69 10.18 -4.29 -13.00
N LEU A 70 9.25 -3.35 -12.76
CA LEU A 70 8.05 -3.16 -13.59
C LEU A 70 8.36 -2.85 -15.06
N ARG A 71 9.50 -2.23 -15.33
CA ARG A 71 9.96 -1.90 -16.68
C ARG A 71 10.87 -2.96 -17.30
N SER A 72 11.16 -4.03 -16.59
CA SER A 72 11.93 -5.16 -17.10
C SER A 72 11.03 -6.18 -17.82
N SER A 73 11.62 -7.03 -18.68
CA SER A 73 10.92 -8.13 -19.33
C SER A 73 10.32 -9.16 -18.38
N TYR A 74 10.75 -9.19 -17.12
CA TYR A 74 10.14 -10.04 -16.07
C TYR A 74 8.73 -9.59 -15.68
N SER A 75 8.31 -8.37 -16.03
CA SER A 75 6.98 -7.89 -15.71
C SER A 75 5.89 -8.44 -16.64
N ASP A 76 6.26 -8.89 -17.83
CA ASP A 76 5.30 -9.27 -18.88
C ASP A 76 4.49 -10.53 -18.52
N ASP A 77 5.05 -11.42 -17.70
CA ASP A 77 4.42 -12.67 -17.26
C ASP A 77 3.66 -12.53 -15.92
N LEU A 78 3.65 -11.34 -15.31
CA LEU A 78 3.09 -11.12 -13.97
C LEU A 78 2.01 -10.02 -13.97
N ASP A 79 0.88 -10.30 -13.30
CA ASP A 79 -0.13 -9.27 -12.99
C ASP A 79 0.32 -8.47 -11.76
N TRP A 80 0.88 -7.28 -11.99
CA TRP A 80 1.33 -6.37 -10.95
C TRP A 80 0.19 -5.52 -10.42
N LEU A 81 0.01 -5.53 -9.10
CA LEU A 81 -1.04 -4.78 -8.43
C LEU A 81 -0.44 -3.84 -7.38
N GLU A 82 -0.73 -2.57 -7.48
CA GLU A 82 -0.55 -1.66 -6.35
C GLU A 82 -1.74 -1.85 -5.40
N THR A 83 -1.45 -2.08 -4.13
CA THR A 83 -2.47 -2.20 -3.09
C THR A 83 -2.06 -1.45 -1.83
N HIS A 84 -3.03 -1.11 -0.97
CA HIS A 84 -2.79 -0.41 0.30
C HIS A 84 -3.30 -1.27 1.46
N PRO A 85 -2.44 -1.76 2.37
CA PRO A 85 -2.82 -2.70 3.43
C PRO A 85 -4.00 -2.25 4.29
N GLU A 86 -4.03 -0.99 4.74
CA GLU A 86 -5.13 -0.47 5.56
C GLU A 86 -6.47 -0.46 4.81
N LEU A 87 -6.45 -0.19 3.49
CA LEU A 87 -7.64 -0.27 2.65
C LEU A 87 -8.12 -1.72 2.51
N CYS A 88 -7.19 -2.66 2.34
CA CYS A 88 -7.51 -4.08 2.26
C CYS A 88 -8.12 -4.59 3.56
N PHE A 89 -7.57 -4.22 4.72
CA PHE A 89 -8.14 -4.57 6.01
C PHE A 89 -9.52 -3.98 6.21
N SER A 90 -9.70 -2.70 5.90
CA SER A 90 -11.02 -2.05 5.98
C SER A 90 -12.04 -2.78 5.11
N SER A 91 -11.68 -3.12 3.89
CA SER A 91 -12.55 -3.82 2.95
C SER A 91 -12.91 -5.22 3.44
N PHE A 92 -11.95 -6.02 3.87
CA PHE A 92 -12.19 -7.33 4.46
C PHE A 92 -12.96 -7.28 5.79
N ASN A 93 -12.99 -6.14 6.45
CA ASN A 93 -13.78 -5.88 7.66
C ASN A 93 -15.16 -5.27 7.35
N GLY A 94 -15.71 -5.51 6.15
CA GLY A 94 -17.03 -5.02 5.75
C GLY A 94 -17.09 -3.51 5.53
N ALA A 95 -16.03 -2.94 4.94
CA ALA A 95 -15.81 -1.50 4.72
C ALA A 95 -15.72 -0.67 6.02
N MET A 96 -15.48 -1.34 7.15
CA MET A 96 -15.28 -0.67 8.45
C MET A 96 -13.78 -0.48 8.71
N PRO A 97 -13.33 0.75 9.01
CA PRO A 97 -11.94 1.00 9.38
C PRO A 97 -11.52 0.17 10.59
N MET A 98 -10.24 -0.21 10.62
CA MET A 98 -9.66 -0.86 11.80
C MET A 98 -9.70 0.10 13.00
N GLU A 99 -10.11 -0.39 14.17
CA GLU A 99 -10.26 0.43 15.36
C GLU A 99 -8.91 0.71 16.02
N ASP A 100 -8.11 -0.33 16.19
CA ASP A 100 -6.87 -0.26 16.92
C ASP A 100 -5.67 0.16 16.05
N ASN A 101 -4.70 0.82 16.67
CA ASN A 101 -3.44 1.15 16.02
C ASN A 101 -2.65 -0.13 15.72
N LYS A 102 -2.20 -0.31 14.48
CA LYS A 102 -1.48 -1.52 14.03
C LYS A 102 -0.22 -1.85 14.84
N LYS A 103 0.41 -0.85 15.48
CA LYS A 103 1.61 -1.02 16.30
C LYS A 103 1.32 -1.57 17.69
N THR A 104 0.05 -1.59 18.12
CA THR A 104 -0.36 -2.16 19.42
C THR A 104 -0.65 -3.65 19.30
N ASP A 105 -0.65 -4.36 20.44
CA ASP A 105 -1.05 -5.78 20.47
C ASP A 105 -2.53 -5.97 20.12
N ALA A 106 -3.38 -5.01 20.47
CA ALA A 106 -4.79 -5.02 20.09
C ALA A 106 -4.95 -4.92 18.58
N GLY A 107 -4.31 -3.93 17.94
CA GLY A 107 -4.37 -3.77 16.48
C GLY A 107 -3.73 -4.91 15.70
N PHE A 108 -2.70 -5.54 16.25
CA PHE A 108 -2.12 -6.75 15.67
C PHE A 108 -3.11 -7.93 15.71
N ARG A 109 -3.78 -8.15 16.87
CA ARG A 109 -4.79 -9.21 17.00
C ARG A 109 -6.00 -8.94 16.12
N GLU A 110 -6.48 -7.70 16.07
CA GLU A 110 -7.59 -7.29 15.22
C GLU A 110 -7.35 -7.67 13.75
N ARG A 111 -6.19 -7.31 13.19
CA ARG A 111 -5.81 -7.62 11.80
C ARG A 111 -5.67 -9.13 11.56
N LYS A 112 -5.11 -9.86 12.51
CA LYS A 112 -5.07 -11.34 12.42
C LYS A 112 -6.46 -11.96 12.40
N THR A 113 -7.40 -11.42 13.16
CA THR A 113 -8.81 -11.88 13.17
C THR A 113 -9.47 -11.64 11.83
N VAL A 114 -9.23 -10.50 11.20
CA VAL A 114 -9.73 -10.21 9.84
C VAL A 114 -9.12 -11.18 8.84
N LEU A 115 -7.80 -11.38 8.84
CA LEU A 115 -7.11 -12.33 7.96
C LEU A 115 -7.61 -13.77 8.13
N ALA A 116 -7.96 -14.18 9.35
CA ALA A 116 -8.42 -15.54 9.63
C ALA A 116 -9.76 -15.89 8.97
N ARG A 117 -10.49 -14.90 8.44
CA ARG A 117 -11.69 -15.12 7.62
C ARG A 117 -11.35 -15.54 6.18
N HIS A 118 -10.12 -15.33 5.73
CA HIS A 118 -9.68 -15.55 4.34
C HIS A 118 -8.62 -16.63 4.20
N ILE A 119 -7.81 -16.85 5.23
CA ILE A 119 -6.82 -17.92 5.30
C ILE A 119 -6.85 -18.60 6.68
N PRO A 120 -6.60 -19.91 6.77
CA PRO A 120 -6.64 -20.63 8.04
C PRO A 120 -5.71 -20.01 9.09
N ALA A 121 -6.21 -19.82 10.31
CA ALA A 121 -5.47 -19.19 11.42
C ALA A 121 -4.10 -19.87 11.65
N ARG A 122 -4.03 -21.22 11.56
CA ARG A 122 -2.78 -21.99 11.66
C ARG A 122 -1.75 -21.59 10.59
N THR A 123 -2.22 -21.21 9.39
CA THR A 123 -1.35 -20.73 8.31
C THR A 123 -0.78 -19.36 8.64
N ILE A 124 -1.60 -18.44 9.15
CA ILE A 124 -1.17 -17.12 9.61
C ILE A 124 -0.08 -17.26 10.69
N GLU A 125 -0.34 -18.08 11.73
CA GLU A 125 0.61 -18.30 12.81
C GLU A 125 1.93 -18.89 12.33
N ARG A 126 1.89 -19.86 11.41
CA ARG A 126 3.08 -20.46 10.83
C ARG A 126 3.88 -19.42 10.05
N LEU A 127 3.23 -18.70 9.11
CA LEU A 127 3.92 -17.68 8.29
C LEU A 127 4.54 -16.57 9.13
N LEU A 128 3.81 -16.06 10.13
CA LEU A 128 4.36 -15.04 11.03
C LEU A 128 5.54 -15.57 11.84
N ARG A 129 5.48 -16.79 12.35
CA ARG A 129 6.60 -17.41 13.06
C ARG A 129 7.82 -17.55 12.17
N ASP A 130 7.63 -18.07 10.94
CA ASP A 130 8.71 -18.29 9.97
C ASP A 130 9.35 -16.96 9.56
N LEU A 131 8.55 -15.93 9.31
CA LEU A 131 9.04 -14.57 9.03
C LEU A 131 9.81 -13.97 10.21
N MET A 132 9.27 -14.09 11.44
CA MET A 132 9.95 -13.59 12.65
C MET A 132 11.27 -14.31 12.93
N ALA A 133 11.40 -15.57 12.52
CA ALA A 133 12.64 -16.34 12.65
C ALA A 133 13.68 -15.98 11.57
N SER A 134 13.23 -15.61 10.37
CA SER A 134 14.11 -15.37 9.20
C SER A 134 14.53 -13.91 9.02
N VAL A 135 13.74 -12.94 9.53
CA VAL A 135 13.98 -11.51 9.34
C VAL A 135 14.21 -10.81 10.68
N PRO A 136 15.37 -10.14 10.87
CA PRO A 136 15.64 -9.38 12.07
C PRO A 136 14.60 -8.28 12.31
N ARG A 137 14.18 -8.06 13.56
CA ARG A 137 13.20 -7.01 13.94
C ARG A 137 13.61 -5.60 13.51
N ALA A 138 14.92 -5.34 13.40
CA ALA A 138 15.43 -4.07 12.92
C ALA A 138 15.16 -3.83 11.43
N GLN A 139 14.89 -4.89 10.65
CA GLN A 139 14.64 -4.81 9.21
C GLN A 139 13.15 -4.89 8.85
N CYS A 140 12.32 -5.51 9.70
CA CYS A 140 10.89 -5.67 9.45
C CYS A 140 10.13 -5.67 10.79
N ALA A 141 9.22 -4.73 10.93
CA ALA A 141 8.35 -4.68 12.10
C ALA A 141 7.22 -5.72 12.00
N ARG A 142 6.64 -6.08 13.14
CA ARG A 142 5.57 -7.08 13.22
C ARG A 142 4.32 -6.67 12.41
N ASP A 143 4.00 -5.39 12.41
CA ASP A 143 2.90 -4.84 11.63
C ASP A 143 3.17 -4.91 10.11
N ASP A 144 4.41 -4.74 9.66
CA ASP A 144 4.77 -4.88 8.25
C ASP A 144 4.59 -6.32 7.74
N MET A 145 4.84 -7.32 8.60
CA MET A 145 4.59 -8.73 8.26
C MET A 145 3.10 -9.00 8.03
N VAL A 146 2.23 -8.44 8.87
CA VAL A 146 0.77 -8.57 8.72
C VAL A 146 0.27 -7.80 7.51
N ASP A 147 0.83 -6.63 7.24
CA ASP A 147 0.56 -5.85 6.03
C ASP A 147 0.96 -6.64 4.76
N ALA A 148 2.10 -7.32 4.77
CA ALA A 148 2.51 -8.19 3.67
C ALA A 148 1.56 -9.39 3.47
N LEU A 149 1.06 -10.00 4.55
CA LEU A 149 0.10 -11.10 4.47
C LEU A 149 -1.22 -10.67 3.81
N VAL A 150 -1.76 -9.51 4.16
CA VAL A 150 -3.01 -9.03 3.53
C VAL A 150 -2.79 -8.73 2.05
N CYS A 151 -1.65 -8.16 1.66
CA CYS A 151 -1.29 -7.97 0.25
C CYS A 151 -1.22 -9.32 -0.49
N GLY A 152 -0.63 -10.35 0.12
CA GLY A 152 -0.57 -11.70 -0.44
C GLY A 152 -1.95 -12.36 -0.60
N VAL A 153 -2.90 -12.08 0.31
CA VAL A 153 -4.29 -12.53 0.16
C VAL A 153 -4.95 -11.83 -1.05
N VAL A 154 -4.79 -10.52 -1.17
CA VAL A 154 -5.35 -9.75 -2.29
C VAL A 154 -4.78 -10.17 -3.63
N ALA A 155 -3.47 -10.46 -3.71
CA ALA A 155 -2.83 -10.95 -4.92
C ALA A 155 -3.40 -12.29 -5.42
N ARG A 156 -4.02 -13.09 -4.55
CA ARG A 156 -4.65 -14.37 -4.90
C ARG A 156 -6.11 -14.25 -5.33
N LEU A 157 -6.73 -13.11 -5.14
CA LEU A 157 -8.09 -12.88 -5.61
C LEU A 157 -8.08 -12.79 -7.14
N ASP A 158 -9.12 -13.30 -7.76
CA ASP A 158 -9.40 -13.05 -9.18
C ASP A 158 -9.85 -11.60 -9.41
N ALA A 159 -10.02 -11.24 -10.67
CA ALA A 159 -10.45 -9.89 -11.03
C ALA A 159 -11.87 -9.56 -10.49
N ALA A 160 -12.76 -10.55 -10.34
CA ALA A 160 -14.10 -10.36 -9.81
C ALA A 160 -14.11 -10.13 -8.28
N GLY A 161 -13.07 -10.58 -7.58
CA GLY A 161 -12.91 -10.37 -6.14
C GLY A 161 -12.25 -9.06 -5.77
N ARG A 162 -11.81 -8.25 -6.74
CA ARG A 162 -11.07 -6.99 -6.56
C ARG A 162 -11.78 -5.84 -7.23
N ASP A 163 -11.65 -4.65 -6.64
CA ASP A 163 -11.96 -3.38 -7.27
C ASP A 163 -10.72 -2.48 -7.27
N CYS A 164 -10.68 -1.46 -8.09
CA CYS A 164 -9.53 -0.56 -8.20
C CYS A 164 -9.97 0.91 -8.19
N LEU A 165 -9.13 1.74 -7.60
CA LEU A 165 -9.28 3.19 -7.52
C LEU A 165 -8.37 3.87 -8.56
N PRO A 166 -8.78 5.01 -9.12
CA PRO A 166 -10.09 5.65 -8.94
C PRO A 166 -11.21 4.91 -9.65
N PRO A 167 -12.45 5.00 -9.18
CA PRO A 167 -13.58 4.39 -9.88
C PRO A 167 -13.73 4.95 -11.30
N GLY A 168 -14.00 4.08 -12.26
CA GLY A 168 -14.35 4.47 -13.62
C GLY A 168 -13.21 4.97 -14.51
N GLY A 169 -11.95 4.90 -14.07
CA GLY A 169 -10.85 5.33 -14.91
C GLY A 169 -9.48 4.88 -14.42
N GLN A 170 -8.60 4.59 -15.36
CA GLN A 170 -7.19 4.32 -15.11
C GLN A 170 -6.38 5.53 -15.57
N GLU A 171 -5.64 6.15 -14.65
CA GLU A 171 -4.64 7.16 -14.95
C GLU A 171 -3.28 6.50 -15.12
N PHE A 172 -2.43 7.10 -15.94
CA PHE A 172 -1.04 6.68 -16.14
C PHE A 172 -0.11 7.81 -15.71
N ASP A 173 1.05 7.45 -15.23
CA ASP A 173 2.10 8.42 -14.96
C ASP A 173 2.86 8.82 -16.25
N GLU A 174 3.86 9.69 -16.11
CA GLU A 174 4.65 10.25 -17.22
C GLU A 174 5.43 9.19 -18.03
N VAL A 175 5.59 7.98 -17.48
CA VAL A 175 6.30 6.85 -18.14
C VAL A 175 5.38 5.68 -18.50
N GLY A 176 4.07 5.89 -18.40
CA GLY A 176 3.06 4.90 -18.78
C GLY A 176 2.75 3.85 -17.73
N LEU A 177 3.22 4.01 -16.47
CA LEU A 177 2.84 3.10 -15.39
C LEU A 177 1.44 3.45 -14.86
N PRO A 178 0.58 2.44 -14.59
CA PRO A 178 -0.77 2.67 -14.11
C PRO A 178 -0.77 3.25 -12.69
N MET A 179 -1.52 4.33 -12.48
CA MET A 179 -1.76 4.93 -11.17
C MET A 179 -3.10 4.46 -10.63
N ARG A 180 -3.10 3.25 -10.06
CA ARG A 180 -4.30 2.64 -9.48
C ARG A 180 -3.97 1.94 -8.16
N ILE A 181 -4.92 1.89 -7.23
CA ILE A 181 -4.84 1.10 -6.00
C ILE A 181 -5.95 0.05 -6.05
N CYS A 182 -5.58 -1.23 -6.09
CA CYS A 182 -6.54 -2.33 -6.07
C CYS A 182 -6.75 -2.84 -4.64
N TYR A 183 -7.98 -3.24 -4.33
CA TYR A 183 -8.37 -3.69 -3.01
C TYR A 183 -9.49 -4.74 -3.12
N PRO A 184 -9.71 -5.62 -2.12
CA PRO A 184 -10.77 -6.62 -2.17
C PRO A 184 -12.15 -5.94 -2.14
N ILE A 185 -13.11 -6.50 -2.85
CA ILE A 185 -14.52 -6.07 -2.72
C ILE A 185 -14.99 -6.43 -1.31
N PRO A 186 -15.66 -5.51 -0.56
CA PRO A 186 -16.13 -5.78 0.78
C PRO A 186 -17.07 -6.99 0.82
N THR A 187 -16.75 -7.95 1.67
CA THR A 187 -17.63 -9.11 1.91
C THR A 187 -18.82 -8.64 2.75
N GLY A 188 -20.00 -8.60 2.15
CA GLY A 188 -21.23 -8.16 2.81
C GLY A 188 -22.11 -7.20 2.00
N SER A 189 -21.72 -6.86 0.78
CA SER A 189 -22.49 -5.98 -0.13
C SER A 189 -23.36 -6.79 -1.10
N GLN A 190 -24.00 -7.88 -0.61
CA GLN A 190 -25.07 -8.57 -1.34
C GLN A 190 -26.41 -8.36 -0.67
#